data_e374ce6527556fcee81f8ad042c48a6e
#
_entry.id   e374ce6527556fcee81f8ad042c48a6e
#
_cell.length_a   1.000
_cell.length_b   1.000
_cell.length_c   1.000
_cell.angle_alpha   90.00
_cell.angle_beta   90.00
_cell.angle_gamma   90.00
#
_symmetry.space_group_name_H-M   'P 1'
#
loop_
_entity.id
_entity.type
_entity.pdbx_description
1 polymer ?
#
loop_
_entity_poly.entity_id
_entity_poly.type
_entity_poly.pdbx_seq_one_letter_code
_entity_poly.pdbx_strand_id
1 'polypeptide(L)'
;MKPVIALVTARAARGLDEDEAPLAAALRAAGAEVAIADWDDPGVSWESFDLALLRSTWDYSERLSEFLAWVERVSRLTTLSNPAAVVRWNTDKHYLLELARAGVPTVCSRFLEPGADAAVGLDSFLAQLEEPELVAKPAVGAGSRDTHRYRRQSRAAALAHVRQLLDAGRSVLLQPYLGRVDEYGETALIFFAGVFDPTTGVKPGARGGASMDVLHFDHAVRKGPMLPGPRDEHANPEVGARPLFVAEHITPRTAQPDELEVAARALAAIPHEGLLYARVDLIRDAADAPVLLELELTEPSLFFGHSPGSAARLGRAVLDRARSFIL
;
A
#
# COMPACT_ATOMS: atom_id res chain seq x y z
N MET A 1 -27.65 -16.01 9.77
CA MET A 1 -27.76 -14.52 9.96
C MET A 1 -27.07 -13.84 8.78
N LYS A 2 -27.40 -12.57 8.51
CA LYS A 2 -26.65 -11.77 7.52
C LYS A 2 -25.34 -11.34 8.16
N PRO A 3 -24.18 -11.54 7.50
CA PRO A 3 -22.92 -11.02 8.04
C PRO A 3 -22.97 -9.49 8.18
N VAL A 4 -22.39 -8.98 9.28
CA VAL A 4 -22.28 -7.54 9.55
C VAL A 4 -20.81 -7.14 9.34
N ILE A 5 -20.57 -6.27 8.35
CA ILE A 5 -19.25 -5.88 7.89
C ILE A 5 -18.98 -4.41 8.20
N ALA A 6 -17.88 -4.10 8.87
CA ALA A 6 -17.37 -2.74 8.98
C ALA A 6 -16.39 -2.46 7.83
N LEU A 7 -16.66 -1.41 7.05
CA LEU A 7 -15.64 -0.76 6.21
C LEU A 7 -14.98 0.31 7.06
N VAL A 8 -13.69 0.10 7.36
CA VAL A 8 -12.96 0.93 8.32
C VAL A 8 -12.28 2.08 7.60
N THR A 9 -12.57 3.29 8.04
CA THR A 9 -12.01 4.54 7.51
C THR A 9 -11.40 5.39 8.63
N ALA A 10 -10.77 6.49 8.26
CA ALA A 10 -10.46 7.60 9.17
C ALA A 10 -11.49 8.72 8.96
N ARG A 11 -11.82 9.45 10.04
CA ARG A 11 -12.75 10.60 9.95
C ARG A 11 -12.31 11.60 8.88
N ALA A 12 -11.01 11.87 8.78
CA ALA A 12 -10.45 12.79 7.81
C ALA A 12 -10.47 12.27 6.35
N ALA A 13 -10.68 10.96 6.15
CA ALA A 13 -10.73 10.32 4.84
C ALA A 13 -12.18 10.03 4.37
N ARG A 14 -13.19 10.35 5.18
CA ARG A 14 -14.59 10.12 4.81
C ARG A 14 -14.96 10.82 3.50
N GLY A 15 -15.49 10.04 2.55
CA GLY A 15 -15.91 10.53 1.23
C GLY A 15 -14.75 10.78 0.26
N LEU A 16 -13.50 10.46 0.62
CA LEU A 16 -12.35 10.55 -0.26
C LEU A 16 -12.00 9.21 -0.93
N ASP A 17 -12.43 8.08 -0.37
CA ASP A 17 -12.21 6.75 -0.95
C ASP A 17 -13.27 6.46 -2.00
N GLU A 18 -12.89 6.56 -3.28
CA GLU A 18 -13.78 6.29 -4.42
C GLU A 18 -14.23 4.81 -4.47
N ASP A 19 -13.52 3.92 -3.80
CA ASP A 19 -13.83 2.48 -3.74
C ASP A 19 -14.85 2.13 -2.65
N GLU A 20 -15.07 2.99 -1.65
CA GLU A 20 -15.93 2.70 -0.50
C GLU A 20 -17.39 2.46 -0.93
N ALA A 21 -17.98 3.35 -1.70
CA ALA A 21 -19.38 3.25 -2.11
C ALA A 21 -19.67 2.05 -3.03
N PRO A 22 -18.85 1.76 -4.07
CA PRO A 22 -18.99 0.55 -4.88
C PRO A 22 -18.88 -0.74 -4.07
N LEU A 23 -17.92 -0.82 -3.13
CA LEU A 23 -17.74 -2.00 -2.30
C LEU A 23 -18.93 -2.19 -1.33
N ALA A 24 -19.35 -1.12 -0.67
CA ALA A 24 -20.54 -1.18 0.22
C ALA A 24 -21.80 -1.63 -0.53
N ALA A 25 -22.01 -1.14 -1.74
CA ALA A 25 -23.12 -1.57 -2.60
C ALA A 25 -23.02 -3.06 -2.96
N ALA A 26 -21.82 -3.52 -3.36
CA ALA A 26 -21.58 -4.92 -3.71
C ALA A 26 -21.81 -5.87 -2.53
N LEU A 27 -21.34 -5.52 -1.33
CA LEU A 27 -21.54 -6.29 -0.11
C LEU A 27 -23.01 -6.38 0.27
N ARG A 28 -23.75 -5.26 0.22
CA ARG A 28 -25.21 -5.24 0.49
C ARG A 28 -25.98 -6.08 -0.52
N ALA A 29 -25.63 -5.98 -1.82
CA ALA A 29 -26.23 -6.80 -2.88
C ALA A 29 -25.98 -8.29 -2.67
N ALA A 30 -24.83 -8.66 -2.08
CA ALA A 30 -24.50 -10.04 -1.75
C ALA A 30 -25.07 -10.51 -0.39
N GLY A 31 -25.87 -9.66 0.28
CA GLY A 31 -26.65 -10.00 1.47
C GLY A 31 -26.01 -9.65 2.81
N ALA A 32 -24.94 -8.84 2.85
CA ALA A 32 -24.37 -8.33 4.09
C ALA A 32 -25.11 -7.09 4.61
N GLU A 33 -24.97 -6.85 5.91
CA GLU A 33 -25.14 -5.52 6.51
C GLU A 33 -23.80 -4.82 6.53
N VAL A 34 -23.76 -3.52 6.14
CA VAL A 34 -22.51 -2.77 6.00
C VAL A 34 -22.59 -1.45 6.74
N ALA A 35 -21.64 -1.23 7.63
CA ALA A 35 -21.41 0.04 8.31
C ALA A 35 -20.07 0.65 7.86
N ILE A 36 -20.01 1.98 7.77
CA ILE A 36 -18.76 2.73 7.63
C ILE A 36 -18.37 3.18 9.03
N ALA A 37 -17.19 2.78 9.52
CA ALA A 37 -16.75 3.03 10.88
C ALA A 37 -15.39 3.73 10.91
N ASP A 38 -15.28 4.82 11.67
CA ASP A 38 -13.97 5.43 11.92
C ASP A 38 -13.18 4.56 12.89
N TRP A 39 -11.92 4.28 12.58
CA TRP A 39 -11.09 3.40 13.38
C TRP A 39 -10.87 3.92 14.82
N ASP A 40 -10.89 5.23 15.01
CA ASP A 40 -10.63 5.91 16.28
C ASP A 40 -11.90 6.42 16.99
N ASP A 41 -13.10 6.07 16.51
CA ASP A 41 -14.34 6.43 17.19
C ASP A 41 -14.58 5.50 18.39
N PRO A 42 -14.55 6.03 19.65
CA PRO A 42 -14.80 5.22 20.83
C PRO A 42 -16.24 4.71 20.96
N GLY A 43 -17.17 5.26 20.16
CA GLY A 43 -18.57 4.82 20.14
C GLY A 43 -18.80 3.55 19.31
N VAL A 44 -17.82 3.07 18.58
CA VAL A 44 -17.93 1.86 17.74
C VAL A 44 -17.76 0.59 18.59
N SER A 45 -18.77 -0.26 18.58
CA SER A 45 -18.78 -1.59 19.22
C SER A 45 -18.24 -2.62 18.24
N TRP A 46 -16.92 -2.82 18.22
CA TRP A 46 -16.24 -3.66 17.23
C TRP A 46 -16.65 -5.14 17.29
N GLU A 47 -17.02 -5.64 18.46
CA GLU A 47 -17.56 -6.99 18.68
C GLU A 47 -18.92 -7.24 18.00
N SER A 48 -19.59 -6.20 17.53
CA SER A 48 -20.85 -6.34 16.79
C SER A 48 -20.67 -6.66 15.32
N PHE A 49 -19.44 -6.63 14.82
CA PHE A 49 -19.11 -6.94 13.42
C PHE A 49 -18.56 -8.37 13.31
N ASP A 50 -18.92 -9.07 12.24
CA ASP A 50 -18.32 -10.36 11.88
C ASP A 50 -16.96 -10.18 11.21
N LEU A 51 -16.75 -9.02 10.53
CA LEU A 51 -15.48 -8.67 9.90
C LEU A 51 -15.31 -7.16 9.81
N ALA A 52 -14.11 -6.69 10.14
CA ALA A 52 -13.63 -5.32 9.92
C ALA A 52 -12.63 -5.31 8.75
N LEU A 53 -12.96 -4.58 7.68
CA LEU A 53 -12.15 -4.44 6.47
C LEU A 53 -11.50 -3.05 6.43
N LEU A 54 -10.17 -3.00 6.46
CA LEU A 54 -9.44 -1.74 6.35
C LEU A 54 -9.60 -1.16 4.95
N ARG A 55 -9.96 0.14 4.88
CA ARG A 55 -10.13 0.84 3.60
C ARG A 55 -9.31 2.12 3.56
N SER A 56 -9.75 3.18 4.16
CA SER A 56 -9.17 4.52 4.04
C SER A 56 -8.70 5.07 5.40
N THR A 57 -7.92 4.26 6.12
CA THR A 57 -7.34 4.65 7.42
C THR A 57 -6.07 5.49 7.28
N TRP A 58 -5.95 6.32 6.23
CA TRP A 58 -4.72 6.98 5.74
C TRP A 58 -4.04 7.92 6.73
N ASP A 59 -4.74 8.36 7.79
CA ASP A 59 -4.17 9.18 8.85
C ASP A 59 -3.27 8.39 9.82
N TYR A 60 -3.23 7.06 9.73
CA TYR A 60 -2.34 6.22 10.57
C TYR A 60 -0.87 6.64 10.43
N SER A 61 -0.48 7.16 9.27
CA SER A 61 0.89 7.61 9.02
C SER A 61 1.37 8.72 9.97
N GLU A 62 0.44 9.44 10.59
CA GLU A 62 0.70 10.46 11.62
C GLU A 62 0.48 9.95 13.05
N ARG A 63 -0.26 8.83 13.20
CA ARG A 63 -0.74 8.28 14.47
C ARG A 63 -0.46 6.78 14.58
N LEU A 64 0.68 6.31 14.05
CA LEU A 64 0.97 4.88 13.88
C LEU A 64 0.81 4.08 15.18
N SER A 65 1.33 4.57 16.31
CA SER A 65 1.25 3.85 17.59
C SER A 65 -0.19 3.66 18.07
N GLU A 66 -1.05 4.66 17.89
CA GLU A 66 -2.48 4.59 18.23
C GLU A 66 -3.20 3.61 17.30
N PHE A 67 -2.91 3.69 15.99
CA PHE A 67 -3.49 2.81 14.99
C PHE A 67 -3.12 1.34 15.24
N LEU A 68 -1.84 1.05 15.50
CA LEU A 68 -1.40 -0.31 15.79
C LEU A 68 -1.97 -0.85 17.11
N ALA A 69 -2.14 0.00 18.13
CA ALA A 69 -2.81 -0.38 19.37
C ALA A 69 -4.30 -0.68 19.12
N TRP A 70 -4.97 0.08 18.26
CA TRP A 70 -6.33 -0.19 17.80
C TRP A 70 -6.42 -1.51 17.03
N VAL A 71 -5.54 -1.73 16.06
CA VAL A 71 -5.44 -2.97 15.27
C VAL A 71 -5.34 -4.20 16.19
N GLU A 72 -4.45 -4.14 17.18
CA GLU A 72 -4.23 -5.21 18.15
C GLU A 72 -5.48 -5.46 19.02
N ARG A 73 -6.17 -4.41 19.43
CA ARG A 73 -7.42 -4.52 20.20
C ARG A 73 -8.53 -5.11 19.37
N VAL A 74 -8.77 -4.59 18.17
CA VAL A 74 -9.91 -4.97 17.32
C VAL A 74 -9.75 -6.39 16.78
N SER A 75 -8.53 -6.83 16.48
CA SER A 75 -8.28 -8.20 16.02
C SER A 75 -8.64 -9.30 17.06
N ARG A 76 -8.87 -8.91 18.32
CA ARG A 76 -9.37 -9.84 19.38
C ARG A 76 -10.90 -9.81 19.51
N LEU A 77 -11.56 -8.82 18.92
CA LEU A 77 -13.01 -8.61 19.04
C LEU A 77 -13.76 -9.06 17.80
N THR A 78 -13.12 -8.94 16.63
CA THR A 78 -13.69 -9.31 15.34
C THR A 78 -12.59 -9.77 14.37
N THR A 79 -12.99 -10.36 13.25
CA THR A 79 -12.06 -10.70 12.17
C THR A 79 -11.56 -9.44 11.50
N LEU A 80 -10.29 -9.10 11.66
CA LEU A 80 -9.66 -7.97 10.95
C LEU A 80 -9.05 -8.46 9.63
N SER A 81 -9.34 -7.80 8.52
CA SER A 81 -8.75 -8.06 7.21
C SER A 81 -8.10 -6.79 6.63
N ASN A 82 -6.79 -6.86 6.30
CA ASN A 82 -5.89 -8.02 6.50
C ASN A 82 -5.52 -8.19 7.98
N PRO A 83 -4.94 -9.35 8.37
CA PRO A 83 -4.63 -9.66 9.78
C PRO A 83 -3.68 -8.65 10.43
N ALA A 84 -3.78 -8.50 11.75
CA ALA A 84 -2.97 -7.55 12.54
C ALA A 84 -1.45 -7.70 12.32
N ALA A 85 -0.96 -8.93 12.14
CA ALA A 85 0.46 -9.18 11.85
C ALA A 85 0.89 -8.59 10.50
N VAL A 86 0.02 -8.72 9.48
CA VAL A 86 0.23 -8.12 8.15
C VAL A 86 0.26 -6.60 8.24
N VAL A 87 -0.74 -6.01 8.92
CA VAL A 87 -0.84 -4.55 9.09
C VAL A 87 0.41 -3.99 9.76
N ARG A 88 0.86 -4.61 10.86
CA ARG A 88 2.06 -4.19 11.58
C ARG A 88 3.31 -4.24 10.72
N TRP A 89 3.45 -5.28 9.92
CA TRP A 89 4.60 -5.46 9.02
C TRP A 89 4.56 -4.48 7.85
N ASN A 90 3.38 -4.26 7.27
CA ASN A 90 3.24 -3.52 6.02
C ASN A 90 3.17 -1.99 6.19
N THR A 91 2.78 -1.48 7.37
CA THR A 91 2.72 -0.04 7.64
C THR A 91 4.10 0.64 7.67
N ASP A 92 5.19 -0.14 7.79
CA ASP A 92 6.56 0.36 7.76
C ASP A 92 7.31 -0.21 6.55
N LYS A 93 7.81 0.65 5.68
CA LYS A 93 8.45 0.28 4.40
C LYS A 93 9.78 -0.49 4.54
N HIS A 94 10.27 -0.73 5.77
CA HIS A 94 11.40 -1.62 6.00
C HIS A 94 11.17 -3.04 5.45
N TYR A 95 9.93 -3.46 5.23
CA TYR A 95 9.58 -4.70 4.55
C TYR A 95 10.25 -4.83 3.16
N LEU A 96 10.55 -3.71 2.48
CA LEU A 96 11.24 -3.73 1.19
C LEU A 96 12.63 -4.38 1.28
N LEU A 97 13.35 -4.20 2.41
CA LEU A 97 14.64 -4.85 2.62
C LEU A 97 14.50 -6.36 2.82
N GLU A 98 13.42 -6.80 3.47
CA GLU A 98 13.12 -8.22 3.67
C GLU A 98 12.79 -8.88 2.33
N LEU A 99 11.94 -8.24 1.52
CA LEU A 99 11.59 -8.72 0.19
C LEU A 99 12.80 -8.76 -0.74
N ALA A 100 13.68 -7.74 -0.70
CA ALA A 100 14.92 -7.73 -1.46
C ALA A 100 15.84 -8.89 -1.06
N ARG A 101 15.99 -9.18 0.25
CA ARG A 101 16.78 -10.33 0.76
C ARG A 101 16.16 -11.67 0.33
N ALA A 102 14.84 -11.75 0.19
CA ALA A 102 14.14 -12.90 -0.35
C ALA A 102 14.27 -13.03 -1.88
N GLY A 103 15.00 -12.12 -2.54
CA GLY A 103 15.27 -12.15 -3.97
C GLY A 103 14.17 -11.52 -4.83
N VAL A 104 13.23 -10.76 -4.25
CA VAL A 104 12.27 -9.96 -5.03
C VAL A 104 13.01 -8.77 -5.66
N PRO A 105 12.88 -8.50 -6.97
CA PRO A 105 13.40 -7.29 -7.57
C PRO A 105 12.70 -6.07 -6.95
N THR A 106 13.43 -5.24 -6.22
CA THR A 106 12.90 -4.03 -5.57
C THR A 106 13.70 -2.81 -6.01
N VAL A 107 13.08 -1.63 -5.93
CA VAL A 107 13.85 -0.38 -6.03
C VAL A 107 14.89 -0.36 -4.92
N CYS A 108 16.14 -0.05 -5.28
CA CYS A 108 17.24 0.06 -4.30
C CYS A 108 16.85 1.02 -3.17
N SER A 109 16.80 0.51 -1.96
CA SER A 109 16.25 1.22 -0.80
C SER A 109 17.28 1.33 0.30
N ARG A 110 17.49 2.53 0.83
CA ARG A 110 18.33 2.80 2.00
C ARG A 110 17.55 3.53 3.07
N PHE A 111 17.62 3.05 4.29
CA PHE A 111 16.97 3.68 5.44
C PHE A 111 17.99 4.42 6.30
N LEU A 112 17.55 5.57 6.84
CA LEU A 112 18.25 6.33 7.85
C LEU A 112 17.32 6.41 9.07
N GLU A 113 17.84 5.99 10.23
CA GLU A 113 17.07 5.93 11.46
C GLU A 113 17.20 7.24 12.27
N PRO A 114 16.21 7.58 13.12
CA PRO A 114 16.34 8.68 14.07
C PRO A 114 17.61 8.56 14.89
N GLY A 115 18.37 9.67 14.97
CA GLY A 115 19.69 9.70 15.63
C GLY A 115 20.88 9.40 14.70
N ALA A 116 20.64 8.96 13.45
CA ALA A 116 21.71 8.84 12.46
C ALA A 116 22.21 10.22 12.00
N ASP A 117 23.47 10.31 11.61
CA ASP A 117 23.97 11.51 10.92
C ASP A 117 23.41 11.59 9.51
N ALA A 118 22.48 12.54 9.33
CA ALA A 118 21.77 12.76 8.07
C ALA A 118 22.74 13.06 6.90
N ALA A 119 23.84 13.81 7.16
CA ALA A 119 24.79 14.18 6.12
C ALA A 119 25.61 12.96 5.69
N VAL A 120 26.12 12.20 6.62
CA VAL A 120 26.88 10.97 6.35
C VAL A 120 25.99 9.95 5.62
N GLY A 121 24.78 9.77 6.09
CA GLY A 121 23.82 8.83 5.48
C GLY A 121 23.46 9.21 4.05
N LEU A 122 23.11 10.46 3.81
CA LEU A 122 22.78 10.97 2.47
C LEU A 122 24.00 10.91 1.54
N ASP A 123 25.18 11.34 1.99
CA ASP A 123 26.40 11.33 1.16
C ASP A 123 26.79 9.91 0.76
N SER A 124 26.67 8.96 1.70
CA SER A 124 26.90 7.55 1.40
C SER A 124 25.92 6.99 0.37
N PHE A 125 24.66 7.44 0.39
CA PHE A 125 23.66 7.07 -0.62
C PHE A 125 24.01 7.70 -1.96
N LEU A 126 24.28 9.01 -2.00
CA LEU A 126 24.63 9.76 -3.21
C LEU A 126 25.90 9.22 -3.89
N ALA A 127 26.87 8.72 -3.12
CA ALA A 127 28.09 8.12 -3.67
C ALA A 127 27.83 6.83 -4.47
N GLN A 128 26.74 6.12 -4.18
CA GLN A 128 26.33 4.87 -4.82
C GLN A 128 25.18 5.07 -5.83
N LEU A 129 24.61 6.27 -5.88
CA LEU A 129 23.51 6.59 -6.78
C LEU A 129 24.01 6.76 -8.22
N GLU A 130 23.49 5.95 -9.13
CA GLU A 130 23.81 6.04 -10.55
C GLU A 130 22.86 7.02 -11.28
N GLU A 131 21.61 7.09 -10.83
CA GLU A 131 20.58 7.96 -11.40
C GLU A 131 20.84 9.44 -11.09
N PRO A 132 20.35 10.35 -11.98
CA PRO A 132 20.52 11.79 -11.79
C PRO A 132 19.69 12.36 -10.64
N GLU A 133 18.72 11.60 -10.13
CA GLU A 133 17.74 12.05 -9.16
C GLU A 133 17.44 10.97 -8.09
N LEU A 134 17.00 11.44 -6.93
CA LEU A 134 16.62 10.61 -5.81
C LEU A 134 15.25 11.03 -5.26
N VAL A 135 14.64 10.09 -4.54
CA VAL A 135 13.45 10.32 -3.70
C VAL A 135 13.87 10.16 -2.24
N ALA A 136 13.42 11.11 -1.41
CA ALA A 136 13.46 10.99 0.04
C ALA A 136 12.02 11.02 0.57
N LYS A 137 11.67 10.03 1.38
CA LYS A 137 10.32 9.87 1.97
C LYS A 137 10.40 9.22 3.34
N PRO A 138 9.39 9.40 4.22
CA PRO A 138 9.36 8.67 5.47
C PRO A 138 9.13 7.17 5.24
N ALA A 139 9.67 6.33 6.11
CA ALA A 139 9.45 4.88 6.10
C ALA A 139 7.97 4.53 6.36
N VAL A 140 7.31 5.28 7.23
CA VAL A 140 5.86 5.21 7.48
C VAL A 140 5.19 6.40 6.82
N GLY A 141 4.29 6.16 5.86
CA GLY A 141 3.64 7.22 5.12
C GLY A 141 2.59 6.70 4.15
N ALA A 142 1.58 7.50 3.89
CA ALA A 142 0.50 7.26 2.94
C ALA A 142 0.32 8.49 2.03
N GLY A 143 -0.24 8.32 0.82
CA GLY A 143 -0.61 9.40 -0.08
C GLY A 143 0.56 10.29 -0.55
N SER A 144 1.77 9.76 -0.66
CA SER A 144 3.00 10.52 -1.03
C SER A 144 3.28 11.74 -0.14
N ARG A 145 2.74 11.77 1.08
CA ARG A 145 2.99 12.85 2.04
C ARG A 145 4.46 12.84 2.45
N ASP A 146 5.08 14.02 2.50
CA ASP A 146 6.51 14.20 2.79
C ASP A 146 7.43 13.38 1.87
N THR A 147 6.96 13.06 0.65
CA THR A 147 7.75 12.40 -0.38
C THR A 147 8.22 13.43 -1.38
N HIS A 148 9.54 13.58 -1.56
CA HIS A 148 10.11 14.59 -2.43
C HIS A 148 11.18 14.02 -3.34
N ARG A 149 11.17 14.49 -4.59
CA ARG A 149 12.16 14.22 -5.64
C ARG A 149 13.21 15.33 -5.67
N TYR A 150 14.47 14.97 -5.73
CA TYR A 150 15.61 15.90 -5.78
C TYR A 150 16.58 15.51 -6.90
N ARG A 151 17.21 16.52 -7.53
CA ARG A 151 18.40 16.26 -8.32
C ARG A 151 19.57 15.87 -7.42
N ARG A 152 20.47 15.02 -7.91
CA ARG A 152 21.68 14.62 -7.17
C ARG A 152 22.52 15.84 -6.72
N GLN A 153 22.60 16.90 -7.53
CA GLN A 153 23.28 18.12 -7.17
C GLN A 153 22.54 18.99 -6.14
N SER A 154 21.24 18.84 -5.98
CA SER A 154 20.42 19.56 -4.98
C SER A 154 20.56 18.96 -3.58
N ARG A 155 21.80 18.56 -3.21
CA ARG A 155 22.13 17.90 -1.96
C ARG A 155 21.70 18.69 -0.73
N ALA A 156 21.83 20.03 -0.76
CA ALA A 156 21.49 20.86 0.40
C ALA A 156 20.00 20.78 0.73
N ALA A 157 19.12 20.85 -0.29
CA ALA A 157 17.68 20.72 -0.13
C ALA A 157 17.28 19.31 0.33
N ALA A 158 17.87 18.26 -0.25
CA ALA A 158 17.64 16.89 0.18
C ALA A 158 18.07 16.67 1.65
N LEU A 159 19.22 17.20 2.05
CA LEU A 159 19.73 17.11 3.42
C LEU A 159 18.83 17.82 4.43
N ALA A 160 18.30 19.02 4.08
CA ALA A 160 17.38 19.73 4.94
C ALA A 160 16.11 18.92 5.20
N HIS A 161 15.55 18.29 4.16
CA HIS A 161 14.37 17.43 4.28
C HIS A 161 14.66 16.16 5.10
N VAL A 162 15.77 15.47 4.81
CA VAL A 162 16.19 14.28 5.59
C VAL A 162 16.34 14.61 7.07
N ARG A 163 17.01 15.73 7.41
CA ARG A 163 17.15 16.20 8.81
C ARG A 163 15.80 16.45 9.44
N GLN A 164 14.92 17.17 8.75
CA GLN A 164 13.59 17.49 9.27
C GLN A 164 12.79 16.22 9.63
N LEU A 165 12.84 15.18 8.80
CA LEU A 165 12.18 13.89 9.11
C LEU A 165 12.84 13.19 10.30
N LEU A 166 14.17 13.10 10.32
CA LEU A 166 14.90 12.44 11.43
C LEU A 166 14.72 13.17 12.76
N ASP A 167 14.74 14.52 12.76
CA ASP A 167 14.50 15.36 13.94
C ASP A 167 13.07 15.22 14.47
N ALA A 168 12.11 14.92 13.58
CA ALA A 168 10.74 14.55 13.94
C ALA A 168 10.61 13.09 14.44
N GLY A 169 11.71 12.36 14.61
CA GLY A 169 11.70 10.96 15.05
C GLY A 169 11.24 9.96 14.00
N ARG A 170 11.25 10.34 12.72
CA ARG A 170 10.78 9.49 11.61
C ARG A 170 11.97 8.90 10.85
N SER A 171 11.95 7.59 10.62
CA SER A 171 12.91 6.92 9.72
C SER A 171 12.71 7.38 8.28
N VAL A 172 13.80 7.59 7.56
CA VAL A 172 13.81 8.10 6.18
C VAL A 172 14.20 7.00 5.22
N LEU A 173 13.40 6.81 4.17
CA LEU A 173 13.71 5.97 3.02
C LEU A 173 14.27 6.83 1.89
N LEU A 174 15.47 6.48 1.42
CA LEU A 174 16.12 7.03 0.24
C LEU A 174 16.06 6.00 -0.90
N GLN A 175 15.64 6.44 -2.08
CA GLN A 175 15.56 5.60 -3.28
C GLN A 175 16.06 6.39 -4.51
N PRO A 176 16.64 5.75 -5.56
CA PRO A 176 16.80 6.38 -6.86
C PRO A 176 15.44 6.77 -7.43
N TYR A 177 15.35 7.87 -8.15
CA TYR A 177 14.20 8.15 -8.97
C TYR A 177 14.36 7.51 -10.34
N LEU A 178 13.58 6.50 -10.62
CA LEU A 178 13.63 5.77 -11.90
C LEU A 178 12.81 6.55 -12.94
N GLY A 179 13.48 7.33 -13.78
CA GLY A 179 12.86 8.31 -14.68
C GLY A 179 11.84 7.73 -15.67
N ARG A 180 11.88 6.42 -15.95
CA ARG A 180 10.85 5.78 -16.79
C ARG A 180 9.43 5.92 -16.25
N VAL A 181 9.26 6.19 -14.95
CA VAL A 181 7.94 6.43 -14.37
C VAL A 181 7.25 7.67 -14.96
N ASP A 182 8.01 8.65 -15.45
CA ASP A 182 7.45 9.87 -16.03
C ASP A 182 6.65 9.57 -17.33
N GLU A 183 7.06 8.57 -18.10
CA GLU A 183 6.41 8.17 -19.37
C GLU A 183 5.55 6.91 -19.19
N TYR A 184 6.13 5.87 -18.60
CA TYR A 184 5.48 4.58 -18.43
C TYR A 184 4.42 4.59 -17.32
N GLY A 185 4.65 5.35 -16.25
CA GLY A 185 3.86 5.36 -15.01
C GLY A 185 4.20 4.18 -14.11
N GLU A 186 3.49 4.08 -13.00
CA GLU A 186 3.49 2.89 -12.14
C GLU A 186 2.44 1.90 -12.66
N THR A 187 2.70 0.59 -12.53
CA THR A 187 1.71 -0.45 -12.72
C THR A 187 1.27 -0.94 -11.34
N ALA A 188 0.02 -0.64 -10.97
CA ALA A 188 -0.59 -1.19 -9.78
C ALA A 188 -1.35 -2.46 -10.14
N LEU A 189 -0.97 -3.59 -9.55
CA LEU A 189 -1.55 -4.91 -9.75
C LEU A 189 -2.40 -5.26 -8.53
N ILE A 190 -3.69 -5.49 -8.75
CA ILE A 190 -4.66 -5.76 -7.68
C ILE A 190 -4.94 -7.27 -7.61
N PHE A 191 -4.91 -7.80 -6.38
CA PHE A 191 -5.13 -9.21 -6.08
C PHE A 191 -6.18 -9.36 -4.99
N PHE A 192 -7.06 -10.37 -5.13
CA PHE A 192 -8.04 -10.75 -4.11
C PHE A 192 -7.92 -12.23 -3.76
N ALA A 193 -8.17 -12.57 -2.51
CA ALA A 193 -8.37 -13.94 -2.07
C ALA A 193 -9.69 -14.49 -2.61
N GLY A 194 -9.79 -15.80 -2.76
CA GLY A 194 -11.06 -16.45 -3.12
C GLY A 194 -10.98 -17.35 -4.33
N VAL A 195 -12.13 -17.72 -4.88
CA VAL A 195 -12.25 -18.73 -5.94
C VAL A 195 -11.69 -18.17 -7.26
N PHE A 196 -10.78 -18.93 -7.84
CA PHE A 196 -10.18 -18.70 -9.15
C PHE A 196 -11.23 -18.46 -10.25
N ASP A 197 -11.10 -17.38 -10.98
CA ASP A 197 -11.81 -17.17 -12.25
C ASP A 197 -10.95 -17.77 -13.40
N PRO A 198 -11.40 -18.88 -14.02
CA PRO A 198 -10.63 -19.53 -15.08
C PRO A 198 -10.44 -18.67 -16.33
N THR A 199 -11.14 -17.54 -16.47
CA THR A 199 -11.02 -16.65 -17.63
C THR A 199 -9.76 -15.79 -17.60
N THR A 200 -9.12 -15.60 -16.44
CA THR A 200 -7.92 -14.78 -16.30
C THR A 200 -6.60 -15.55 -16.48
N GLY A 201 -6.63 -16.88 -16.50
CA GLY A 201 -5.49 -17.75 -16.87
C GLY A 201 -4.31 -17.79 -15.89
N VAL A 202 -4.34 -17.04 -14.80
CA VAL A 202 -3.26 -17.00 -13.80
C VAL A 202 -3.39 -18.21 -12.87
N LYS A 203 -2.42 -19.14 -12.93
CA LYS A 203 -2.36 -20.31 -12.05
C LYS A 203 -2.03 -19.87 -10.61
N PRO A 204 -2.72 -20.42 -9.59
CA PRO A 204 -2.34 -20.21 -8.19
C PRO A 204 -0.89 -20.64 -7.98
N GLY A 205 -0.13 -19.89 -7.21
CA GLY A 205 1.18 -20.32 -6.71
C GLY A 205 1.02 -21.66 -5.98
N ALA A 206 1.84 -22.65 -6.38
CA ALA A 206 1.72 -24.02 -5.94
C ALA A 206 2.07 -24.22 -4.46
N ARG A 207 1.09 -24.03 -3.57
CA ARG A 207 1.02 -24.73 -2.29
C ARG A 207 -0.36 -25.36 -2.20
N GLY A 208 -0.40 -26.68 -2.22
CA GLY A 208 -1.60 -27.49 -2.37
C GLY A 208 -2.63 -27.27 -1.27
N GLY A 209 -3.85 -27.07 -1.70
CA GLY A 209 -5.08 -26.98 -0.93
C GLY A 209 -5.97 -25.90 -1.55
N ALA A 210 -7.27 -26.15 -1.64
CA ALA A 210 -8.26 -25.12 -1.97
C ALA A 210 -8.38 -24.16 -0.77
N SER A 211 -7.33 -23.37 -0.49
CA SER A 211 -7.30 -22.42 0.59
C SER A 211 -7.96 -21.11 0.12
N MET A 212 -8.87 -20.58 0.92
CA MET A 212 -9.47 -19.26 0.74
C MET A 212 -8.43 -18.13 0.88
N ASP A 213 -7.16 -18.46 1.16
CA ASP A 213 -6.05 -17.55 1.38
C ASP A 213 -5.17 -17.36 0.13
N VAL A 214 -5.51 -17.98 -1.00
CA VAL A 214 -4.76 -17.79 -2.25
C VAL A 214 -5.21 -16.50 -2.92
N LEU A 215 -4.28 -15.59 -3.11
CA LEU A 215 -4.50 -14.34 -3.84
C LEU A 215 -4.48 -14.61 -5.36
N HIS A 216 -5.52 -14.14 -6.04
CA HIS A 216 -5.64 -14.19 -7.49
C HIS A 216 -5.55 -12.78 -8.07
N PHE A 217 -4.88 -12.65 -9.21
CA PHE A 217 -4.85 -11.40 -9.95
C PHE A 217 -6.26 -11.02 -10.42
N ASP A 218 -6.68 -9.80 -10.14
CA ASP A 218 -7.98 -9.26 -10.53
C ASP A 218 -7.87 -8.32 -11.73
N HIS A 219 -7.08 -7.26 -11.59
CA HIS A 219 -6.85 -6.28 -12.63
C HIS A 219 -5.59 -5.46 -12.38
N ALA A 220 -5.23 -4.65 -13.36
CA ALA A 220 -4.16 -3.68 -13.23
C ALA A 220 -4.61 -2.29 -13.69
N VAL A 221 -4.00 -1.27 -13.09
CA VAL A 221 -4.12 0.11 -13.51
C VAL A 221 -2.75 0.74 -13.70
N ARG A 222 -2.70 1.77 -14.55
CA ARG A 222 -1.56 2.66 -14.65
C ARG A 222 -1.80 3.86 -13.75
N LYS A 223 -0.87 4.11 -12.84
CA LYS A 223 -0.81 5.37 -12.09
C LYS A 223 0.17 6.32 -12.80
N GLY A 224 -0.29 7.52 -13.06
CA GLY A 224 0.58 8.57 -13.60
C GLY A 224 1.66 8.98 -12.59
N PRO A 225 2.69 9.75 -13.01
CA PRO A 225 3.73 10.20 -12.11
C PRO A 225 3.15 11.06 -10.98
N MET A 226 3.41 10.66 -9.73
CA MET A 226 2.88 11.31 -8.53
C MET A 226 3.73 12.49 -8.05
N LEU A 227 5.02 12.47 -8.37
CA LEU A 227 5.94 13.48 -7.92
C LEU A 227 6.10 14.55 -8.99
N PRO A 228 5.85 15.84 -8.67
CA PRO A 228 6.24 16.94 -9.56
C PRO A 228 7.75 16.88 -9.80
N GLY A 229 8.24 17.60 -10.80
CA GLY A 229 9.66 17.66 -11.11
C GLY A 229 10.55 17.88 -9.88
N PRO A 230 11.85 17.61 -9.99
CA PRO A 230 12.77 17.68 -8.86
C PRO A 230 12.75 19.07 -8.21
N ARG A 231 12.78 19.10 -6.87
CA ARG A 231 12.88 20.36 -6.12
C ARG A 231 14.25 20.99 -6.30
N ASP A 232 14.26 22.28 -6.55
CA ASP A 232 15.48 23.08 -6.67
C ASP A 232 16.07 23.45 -5.29
N GLU A 233 17.33 23.91 -5.28
CA GLU A 233 18.12 24.19 -4.07
C GLU A 233 17.48 25.18 -3.09
N HIS A 234 16.51 25.97 -3.53
CA HIS A 234 15.87 27.03 -2.76
C HIS A 234 14.45 26.68 -2.27
N ALA A 235 13.96 25.49 -2.56
CA ALA A 235 12.66 25.05 -2.10
C ALA A 235 12.74 24.65 -0.61
N ASN A 236 12.15 25.46 0.24
CA ASN A 236 11.99 25.12 1.65
C ASN A 236 10.95 23.96 1.73
N PRO A 237 11.30 22.78 2.28
CA PRO A 237 10.34 21.70 2.41
C PRO A 237 9.26 22.09 3.42
N GLU A 238 8.06 22.38 2.96
CA GLU A 238 6.89 22.43 3.85
C GLU A 238 6.49 21.00 4.20
N VAL A 239 6.80 20.58 5.41
CA VAL A 239 6.36 19.29 5.96
C VAL A 239 4.91 19.43 6.45
N GLY A 240 4.07 18.44 6.12
CA GLY A 240 2.69 18.36 6.61
C GLY A 240 1.64 19.15 5.81
N ALA A 241 2.01 19.91 4.78
CA ALA A 241 1.08 20.76 4.03
C ALA A 241 0.23 20.05 2.96
N ARG A 242 0.47 18.75 2.69
CA ARG A 242 -0.30 18.03 1.66
C ARG A 242 -1.58 17.43 2.22
N PRO A 243 -2.69 17.46 1.44
CA PRO A 243 -3.92 16.76 1.82
C PRO A 243 -3.67 15.25 1.98
N LEU A 244 -4.51 14.57 2.76
CA LEU A 244 -4.46 13.11 2.96
C LEU A 244 -4.56 12.33 1.66
N PHE A 245 -5.24 12.90 0.69
CA PHE A 245 -5.44 12.32 -0.64
C PHE A 245 -5.05 13.34 -1.71
N VAL A 246 -4.23 12.90 -2.65
CA VAL A 246 -3.90 13.66 -3.87
C VAL A 246 -4.51 12.89 -5.03
N ALA A 247 -5.31 13.56 -5.86
CA ALA A 247 -5.90 12.94 -7.03
C ALA A 247 -4.82 12.38 -7.96
N GLU A 248 -4.92 11.10 -8.27
CA GLU A 248 -4.02 10.36 -9.14
C GLU A 248 -4.60 10.29 -10.56
N HIS A 249 -3.74 10.32 -11.57
CA HIS A 249 -4.16 10.05 -12.93
C HIS A 249 -4.15 8.54 -13.19
N ILE A 250 -5.29 7.89 -12.98
CA ILE A 250 -5.45 6.45 -13.10
C ILE A 250 -6.08 6.08 -14.45
N THR A 251 -5.53 5.07 -15.11
CA THR A 251 -6.10 4.49 -16.34
C THR A 251 -6.02 2.97 -16.30
N PRO A 252 -6.95 2.24 -16.93
CA PRO A 252 -6.86 0.78 -17.05
C PRO A 252 -5.57 0.37 -17.74
N ARG A 253 -4.97 -0.75 -17.30
CA ARG A 253 -3.75 -1.32 -17.91
C ARG A 253 -3.87 -2.83 -18.01
N THR A 254 -3.34 -3.39 -19.09
CA THR A 254 -3.07 -4.83 -19.17
C THR A 254 -1.70 -5.08 -18.57
N ALA A 255 -1.66 -5.89 -17.51
CA ALA A 255 -0.41 -6.31 -16.88
C ALA A 255 0.47 -7.12 -17.87
N GLN A 256 1.76 -6.82 -17.87
CA GLN A 256 2.69 -7.63 -18.68
C GLN A 256 3.08 -8.90 -17.93
N PRO A 257 3.47 -9.98 -18.64
CA PRO A 257 3.85 -11.25 -18.00
C PRO A 257 4.99 -11.11 -16.98
N ASP A 258 5.99 -10.28 -17.27
CA ASP A 258 7.12 -10.00 -16.37
C ASP A 258 6.68 -9.24 -15.10
N GLU A 259 5.70 -8.34 -15.21
CA GLU A 259 5.11 -7.64 -14.06
C GLU A 259 4.36 -8.64 -13.14
N LEU A 260 3.58 -9.56 -13.73
CA LEU A 260 2.89 -10.61 -12.97
C LEU A 260 3.87 -11.57 -12.29
N GLU A 261 5.01 -11.87 -12.92
CA GLU A 261 6.06 -12.70 -12.31
C GLU A 261 6.67 -12.03 -11.07
N VAL A 262 7.04 -10.74 -11.17
CA VAL A 262 7.58 -9.99 -10.02
C VAL A 262 6.54 -9.88 -8.91
N ALA A 263 5.27 -9.62 -9.24
CA ALA A 263 4.20 -9.57 -8.26
C ALA A 263 4.02 -10.92 -7.55
N ALA A 264 4.01 -12.03 -8.29
CA ALA A 264 3.90 -13.36 -7.71
C ALA A 264 5.07 -13.67 -6.75
N ARG A 265 6.31 -13.27 -7.09
CA ARG A 265 7.48 -13.38 -6.21
C ARG A 265 7.33 -12.54 -4.95
N ALA A 266 6.83 -11.29 -5.09
CA ALA A 266 6.60 -10.40 -3.95
C ALA A 266 5.56 -11.00 -3.00
N LEU A 267 4.42 -11.47 -3.52
CA LEU A 267 3.36 -12.09 -2.72
C LEU A 267 3.82 -13.39 -2.04
N ALA A 268 4.61 -14.22 -2.72
CA ALA A 268 5.16 -15.45 -2.16
C ALA A 268 6.19 -15.22 -1.06
N ALA A 269 6.84 -14.06 -1.03
CA ALA A 269 7.85 -13.68 -0.04
C ALA A 269 7.25 -13.01 1.22
N ILE A 270 5.94 -12.74 1.26
CA ILE A 270 5.27 -12.19 2.45
C ILE A 270 5.34 -13.22 3.58
N PRO A 271 5.87 -12.85 4.77
CA PRO A 271 6.05 -13.80 5.87
C PRO A 271 4.77 -14.10 6.66
N HIS A 272 3.62 -13.62 6.20
CA HIS A 272 2.32 -13.70 6.85
C HIS A 272 1.27 -14.33 5.94
N GLU A 273 0.28 -14.97 6.56
CA GLU A 273 -0.85 -15.64 5.88
C GLU A 273 -2.17 -14.90 6.13
N GLY A 274 -3.25 -15.35 5.49
CA GLY A 274 -4.60 -14.85 5.71
C GLY A 274 -4.91 -13.55 4.98
N LEU A 275 -4.16 -13.22 3.93
CA LEU A 275 -4.43 -12.06 3.10
C LEU A 275 -5.79 -12.16 2.39
N LEU A 276 -6.53 -11.07 2.38
CA LEU A 276 -7.79 -10.94 1.64
C LEU A 276 -7.61 -10.16 0.35
N TYR A 277 -6.70 -9.20 0.34
CA TYR A 277 -6.34 -8.38 -0.81
C TYR A 277 -4.88 -7.97 -0.74
N ALA A 278 -4.33 -7.60 -1.89
CA ALA A 278 -3.04 -6.96 -2.03
C ALA A 278 -3.02 -6.05 -3.24
N ARG A 279 -2.25 -4.94 -3.16
CA ARG A 279 -1.84 -4.16 -4.31
C ARG A 279 -0.32 -4.18 -4.40
N VAL A 280 0.18 -4.54 -5.58
CA VAL A 280 1.62 -4.59 -5.88
C VAL A 280 1.92 -3.47 -6.86
N ASP A 281 2.66 -2.45 -6.43
CA ASP A 281 3.01 -1.30 -7.26
C ASP A 281 4.42 -1.49 -7.82
N LEU A 282 4.50 -1.56 -9.14
CA LEU A 282 5.73 -1.79 -9.89
C LEU A 282 6.09 -0.57 -10.74
N ILE A 283 7.38 -0.31 -10.87
CA ILE A 283 7.93 0.62 -11.87
C ILE A 283 9.00 -0.10 -12.69
N ARG A 284 9.34 0.47 -13.86
CA ARG A 284 10.39 -0.09 -14.70
C ARG A 284 11.71 0.63 -14.47
N ASP A 285 12.79 -0.13 -14.35
CA ASP A 285 14.15 0.40 -14.26
C ASP A 285 14.71 0.83 -15.62
N ALA A 286 15.97 1.23 -15.67
CA ALA A 286 16.64 1.69 -16.89
C ALA A 286 16.78 0.56 -17.95
N ALA A 287 16.78 -0.71 -17.53
CA ALA A 287 16.82 -1.87 -18.43
C ALA A 287 15.42 -2.32 -18.88
N ASP A 288 14.38 -1.55 -18.56
CA ASP A 288 12.97 -1.88 -18.80
C ASP A 288 12.47 -3.09 -18.02
N ALA A 289 13.18 -3.50 -16.97
CA ALA A 289 12.74 -4.58 -16.09
C ALA A 289 11.81 -4.05 -14.99
N PRO A 290 10.70 -4.77 -14.64
CA PRO A 290 9.83 -4.37 -13.56
C PRO A 290 10.50 -4.62 -12.20
N VAL A 291 10.42 -3.62 -11.33
CA VAL A 291 10.88 -3.68 -9.94
C VAL A 291 9.80 -3.21 -8.98
N LEU A 292 9.72 -3.83 -7.82
CA LEU A 292 8.76 -3.48 -6.78
C LEU A 292 9.11 -2.11 -6.19
N LEU A 293 8.16 -1.17 -6.28
CA LEU A 293 8.21 0.13 -5.63
C LEU A 293 7.57 0.09 -4.25
N GLU A 294 6.38 -0.51 -4.17
CA GLU A 294 5.59 -0.60 -2.95
C GLU A 294 4.68 -1.83 -2.97
N LEU A 295 4.41 -2.37 -1.76
CA LEU A 295 3.43 -3.43 -1.53
C LEU A 295 2.42 -2.89 -0.52
N GLU A 296 1.16 -2.80 -0.93
CA GLU A 296 0.09 -2.26 -0.08
C GLU A 296 -0.87 -3.37 0.35
N LEU A 297 -0.86 -3.69 1.63
CA LEU A 297 -1.66 -4.74 2.26
C LEU A 297 -2.59 -4.18 3.35
N THR A 298 -2.46 -2.91 3.72
CA THR A 298 -3.21 -2.31 4.82
C THR A 298 -4.47 -1.60 4.31
N GLU A 299 -4.32 -0.55 3.49
CA GLU A 299 -5.44 0.29 3.07
C GLU A 299 -5.34 0.79 1.62
N PRO A 300 -5.02 -0.11 0.66
CA PRO A 300 -4.84 0.30 -0.73
C PRO A 300 -6.12 0.83 -1.36
N SER A 301 -6.02 1.86 -2.21
CA SER A 301 -7.02 2.08 -3.24
C SER A 301 -6.99 0.88 -4.20
N LEU A 302 -8.16 0.34 -4.50
CA LEU A 302 -8.31 -0.88 -5.32
C LEU A 302 -8.85 -0.59 -6.72
N PHE A 303 -9.16 0.70 -6.98
CA PHE A 303 -9.49 1.22 -8.31
C PHE A 303 -10.63 0.49 -9.02
N PHE A 304 -11.71 0.18 -8.28
CA PHE A 304 -12.88 -0.55 -8.81
C PHE A 304 -13.50 0.09 -10.04
N GLY A 305 -13.43 1.43 -10.16
CA GLY A 305 -13.92 2.17 -11.32
C GLY A 305 -13.25 1.79 -12.65
N HIS A 306 -12.08 1.13 -12.59
CA HIS A 306 -11.31 0.74 -13.76
C HIS A 306 -11.42 -0.75 -14.13
N SER A 307 -12.19 -1.53 -13.35
CA SER A 307 -12.41 -2.97 -13.60
C SER A 307 -13.86 -3.36 -13.29
N PRO A 308 -14.73 -3.48 -14.30
CA PRO A 308 -16.12 -3.86 -14.09
C PRO A 308 -16.26 -5.17 -13.28
N GLY A 309 -17.09 -5.13 -12.23
CA GLY A 309 -17.34 -6.28 -11.37
C GLY A 309 -16.28 -6.54 -10.29
N SER A 310 -15.18 -5.79 -10.23
CA SER A 310 -14.10 -5.98 -9.24
C SER A 310 -14.60 -5.83 -7.81
N ALA A 311 -15.40 -4.80 -7.51
CA ALA A 311 -16.03 -4.63 -6.20
C ALA A 311 -16.88 -5.85 -5.79
N ALA A 312 -17.60 -6.48 -6.75
CA ALA A 312 -18.39 -7.67 -6.47
C ALA A 312 -17.51 -8.91 -6.21
N ARG A 313 -16.36 -9.02 -6.88
CA ARG A 313 -15.39 -10.11 -6.64
C ARG A 313 -14.78 -9.99 -5.25
N LEU A 314 -14.31 -8.80 -4.85
CA LEU A 314 -13.85 -8.59 -3.47
C LEU A 314 -14.98 -8.78 -2.45
N GLY A 315 -16.19 -8.27 -2.73
CA GLY A 315 -17.36 -8.45 -1.86
C GLY A 315 -17.65 -9.92 -1.56
N ARG A 316 -17.54 -10.81 -2.55
CA ARG A 316 -17.65 -12.27 -2.34
C ARG A 316 -16.54 -12.80 -1.43
N ALA A 317 -15.28 -12.44 -1.70
CA ALA A 317 -14.14 -12.88 -0.86
C ALA A 317 -14.30 -12.44 0.60
N VAL A 318 -14.78 -11.20 0.84
CA VAL A 318 -15.10 -10.69 2.17
C VAL A 318 -16.17 -11.54 2.86
N LEU A 319 -17.27 -11.85 2.15
CA LEU A 319 -18.34 -12.64 2.72
C LEU A 319 -17.94 -14.08 3.00
N ASP A 320 -17.18 -14.69 2.14
CA ASP A 320 -16.67 -16.04 2.33
C ASP A 320 -15.75 -16.09 3.56
N ARG A 321 -14.89 -15.07 3.74
CA ARG A 321 -14.04 -14.90 4.91
C ARG A 321 -14.89 -14.70 6.19
N ALA A 322 -15.87 -13.81 6.17
CA ALA A 322 -16.73 -13.58 7.33
C ALA A 322 -17.50 -14.84 7.77
N ARG A 323 -17.97 -15.65 6.82
CA ARG A 323 -18.71 -16.89 7.09
C ARG A 323 -17.83 -18.00 7.64
N SER A 324 -16.55 -18.07 7.29
CA SER A 324 -15.63 -19.11 7.77
C SER A 324 -15.34 -19.05 9.27
N PHE A 325 -15.65 -17.94 9.92
CA PHE A 325 -15.49 -17.76 11.36
C PHE A 325 -16.81 -17.89 12.17
N ILE A 326 -17.95 -17.99 11.47
CA ILE A 326 -19.27 -18.18 12.11
C ILE A 326 -19.60 -19.67 12.30
N LEU A 327 -18.84 -20.56 11.65
CA LEU A 327 -18.95 -22.03 11.78
C LEU A 327 -18.01 -22.58 12.82
#